data_6a072596e6560b8dc09ea0ae24f5c07c
#
_entry.id   6a072596e6560b8dc09ea0ae24f5c07c
#
_cell.length_a   1.000
_cell.length_b   1.000
_cell.length_c   1.000
_cell.angle_alpha   90.00
_cell.angle_beta   90.00
_cell.angle_gamma   90.00
#
_symmetry.space_group_name_H-M   'P 1'
#
loop_
_entity.id
_entity.type
_entity.pdbx_description
1 polymer ?
#
loop_
_entity_poly.entity_id
_entity_poly.type
_entity_poly.pdbx_seq_one_letter_code
_entity_poly.pdbx_strand_id
1 'polypeptide(L)'
;MPARRLPSITKANKFRFLNIDGDLSEIGWDGPQREKLWRYNQHYFDDLNSINADERNELHLQLIQDWINNNPPGFGTGWEPYPVSLRIVNLVKWALRTNKLSSNAKQSLAIQLRWLMKRLEIHLLGNHLFSNAKALVFGGLFFDGKEADRWLKKGLRILHNEIKEQILPDGGHFELSTMYHAIAFEDVLDLINIAKTFPGKLSSEQKLNISSFYSLAKSMHNWLKHMCHPDGEISFFNDSAFDVAPSFAELDAYSKRLEIEFSKETSKNLTFLKDSGYIRIKNGSAVAIIDVAKIGPDYLPGHSHADTLSFELSIDKQRFFVNSGTSCYGISKERLRQRGTHAHNTVVINGKNSSEVWGGFRVAKRANPLDIRVEESEDANSISVRAAHDGYKRIFKSHVIHRRKWSFNHNNLAISDKIEGGFKRSEVRFHFHPDVIVEVEKPINFSVGTILLNRDKKIQFSTDGRAKLTDSTWHPSFGVNQKCKVISVFFEKDEVNNIFSW
;
A
#
# COMPACT_ATOMS: atom_id res chain seq x y z
N MET A 1 22.28 5.04 7.32
CA MET A 1 21.67 3.71 7.50
C MET A 1 20.36 3.65 6.71
N PRO A 2 20.04 2.54 6.04
CA PRO A 2 18.76 2.36 5.34
C PRO A 2 17.57 2.32 6.30
N ALA A 3 16.35 2.30 5.76
CA ALA A 3 15.13 2.08 6.54
C ALA A 3 15.17 0.69 7.21
N ARG A 4 14.58 0.60 8.39
CA ARG A 4 14.56 -0.62 9.20
C ARG A 4 13.15 -1.20 9.26
N ARG A 5 13.08 -2.52 9.22
CA ARG A 5 11.85 -3.31 9.36
C ARG A 5 11.84 -4.05 10.70
N LEU A 6 10.70 -4.62 11.04
CA LEU A 6 10.61 -5.51 12.20
C LEU A 6 11.46 -6.77 11.98
N PRO A 7 12.04 -7.35 13.05
CA PRO A 7 12.75 -8.62 12.95
C PRO A 7 11.83 -9.75 12.49
N SER A 8 12.33 -10.58 11.59
CA SER A 8 11.62 -11.76 11.10
C SER A 8 12.23 -13.09 11.57
N ILE A 9 13.46 -13.06 12.10
CA ILE A 9 14.10 -14.20 12.77
C ILE A 9 13.82 -14.09 14.27
N THR A 10 13.10 -15.06 14.83
CA THR A 10 12.75 -15.08 16.25
C THR A 10 13.77 -15.87 17.08
N LYS A 11 14.35 -16.92 16.50
CA LYS A 11 15.45 -17.77 17.03
C LYS A 11 16.18 -18.42 15.85
N ALA A 12 17.26 -19.16 16.12
CA ALA A 12 17.91 -19.99 15.11
C ALA A 12 16.86 -20.88 14.42
N ASN A 13 16.84 -20.86 13.08
CA ASN A 13 15.91 -21.59 12.20
C ASN A 13 14.42 -21.24 12.34
N LYS A 14 14.05 -20.26 13.18
CA LYS A 14 12.64 -19.88 13.38
C LYS A 14 12.36 -18.49 12.80
N PHE A 15 11.36 -18.46 11.95
CA PHE A 15 10.94 -17.25 11.24
C PHE A 15 9.49 -16.90 11.56
N ARG A 16 9.17 -15.61 11.43
CA ARG A 16 7.80 -15.12 11.36
C ARG A 16 7.66 -14.24 10.13
N PHE A 17 6.90 -14.71 9.15
CA PHE A 17 6.55 -13.95 7.95
C PHE A 17 5.04 -13.85 7.84
N LEU A 18 4.53 -12.67 7.50
CA LEU A 18 3.08 -12.45 7.32
C LEU A 18 2.25 -12.90 8.54
N ASN A 19 2.80 -12.69 9.73
CA ASN A 19 2.25 -13.13 11.02
C ASN A 19 2.07 -14.65 11.18
N ILE A 20 2.77 -15.45 10.38
CA ILE A 20 2.76 -16.93 10.44
C ILE A 20 4.17 -17.40 10.78
N ASP A 21 4.27 -18.18 11.87
CA ASP A 21 5.54 -18.78 12.31
C ASP A 21 5.94 -19.96 11.40
N GLY A 22 7.24 -20.18 11.26
CA GLY A 22 7.81 -21.31 10.55
C GLY A 22 9.16 -21.72 11.15
N ASP A 23 9.45 -23.02 11.07
CA ASP A 23 10.73 -23.62 11.45
C ASP A 23 11.41 -24.18 10.21
N LEU A 24 12.62 -23.73 9.90
CA LEU A 24 13.39 -24.15 8.73
C LEU A 24 13.68 -25.66 8.75
N SER A 25 13.87 -26.24 9.94
CA SER A 25 14.13 -27.68 10.09
C SER A 25 12.94 -28.55 9.71
N GLU A 26 11.71 -28.02 9.84
CA GLU A 26 10.46 -28.72 9.50
C GLU A 26 9.97 -28.43 8.07
N ILE A 27 10.14 -27.19 7.64
CA ILE A 27 9.57 -26.67 6.38
C ILE A 27 10.57 -26.77 5.22
N GLY A 28 11.88 -26.66 5.52
CA GLY A 28 12.91 -26.46 4.52
C GLY A 28 12.88 -25.07 3.89
N TRP A 29 13.70 -24.86 2.86
CA TRP A 29 13.81 -23.57 2.18
C TRP A 29 12.70 -23.29 1.14
N ASP A 30 11.86 -24.23 0.80
CA ASP A 30 10.80 -24.06 -0.22
C ASP A 30 9.62 -25.00 0.06
N GLY A 31 9.21 -25.12 1.31
CA GLY A 31 8.17 -26.05 1.75
C GLY A 31 6.82 -25.79 1.06
N PRO A 32 6.30 -26.73 0.26
CA PRO A 32 5.09 -26.55 -0.53
C PRO A 32 3.81 -26.38 0.31
N GLN A 33 3.86 -26.71 1.61
CA GLN A 33 2.77 -26.50 2.56
C GLN A 33 2.56 -25.03 2.93
N ARG A 34 3.48 -24.13 2.53
CA ARG A 34 3.38 -22.69 2.77
C ARG A 34 2.94 -21.97 1.52
N GLU A 35 2.11 -20.93 1.71
CA GLU A 35 1.73 -20.01 0.65
C GLU A 35 2.95 -19.40 -0.06
N LYS A 36 2.82 -19.15 -1.37
CA LYS A 36 3.95 -18.67 -2.20
C LYS A 36 4.58 -17.40 -1.64
N LEU A 37 3.77 -16.44 -1.15
CA LEU A 37 4.28 -15.20 -0.60
C LEU A 37 5.07 -15.43 0.70
N TRP A 38 4.65 -16.39 1.55
CA TRP A 38 5.40 -16.77 2.74
C TRP A 38 6.78 -17.33 2.37
N ARG A 39 6.83 -18.25 1.39
CA ARG A 39 8.09 -18.81 0.86
C ARG A 39 8.99 -17.72 0.26
N TYR A 40 8.43 -16.75 -0.44
CA TYR A 40 9.16 -15.60 -0.96
C TYR A 40 9.84 -14.81 0.15
N ASN A 41 9.13 -14.47 1.23
CA ASN A 41 9.69 -13.75 2.39
C ASN A 41 10.86 -14.50 3.02
N GLN A 42 10.83 -15.83 3.05
CA GLN A 42 11.92 -16.67 3.53
C GLN A 42 13.23 -16.42 2.77
N HIS A 43 13.14 -16.04 1.49
CA HIS A 43 14.27 -15.80 0.61
C HIS A 43 14.68 -14.33 0.46
N TYR A 44 13.95 -13.37 1.02
CA TYR A 44 14.27 -11.94 0.91
C TYR A 44 15.45 -11.52 1.76
N PHE A 45 15.62 -12.14 2.91
CA PHE A 45 16.65 -11.79 3.90
C PHE A 45 16.46 -10.40 4.52
N ASP A 46 15.23 -9.95 4.71
CA ASP A 46 14.91 -8.64 5.29
C ASP A 46 15.47 -8.48 6.71
N ASP A 47 15.53 -9.58 7.48
CA ASP A 47 16.09 -9.56 8.85
C ASP A 47 17.54 -9.07 8.92
N LEU A 48 18.31 -9.26 7.86
CA LEU A 48 19.70 -8.76 7.80
C LEU A 48 19.80 -7.26 8.08
N ASN A 49 18.73 -6.49 7.78
CA ASN A 49 18.69 -5.04 7.91
C ASN A 49 17.56 -4.55 8.84
N SER A 50 17.01 -5.43 9.66
CA SER A 50 15.93 -5.12 10.60
C SER A 50 16.42 -4.35 11.84
N ILE A 51 15.47 -3.98 12.70
CA ILE A 51 15.76 -3.38 14.00
C ILE A 51 16.64 -4.35 14.82
N ASN A 52 17.70 -3.84 15.45
CA ASN A 52 18.67 -4.61 16.24
C ASN A 52 19.31 -5.78 15.48
N ALA A 53 19.45 -5.70 14.16
CA ALA A 53 20.07 -6.73 13.33
C ALA A 53 21.52 -7.05 13.76
N ASP A 54 22.24 -6.07 14.32
CA ASP A 54 23.63 -6.25 14.78
C ASP A 54 23.76 -7.29 15.90
N GLU A 55 22.74 -7.46 16.74
CA GLU A 55 22.69 -8.46 17.80
C GLU A 55 22.57 -9.89 17.24
N ARG A 56 22.17 -10.05 15.97
CA ARG A 56 21.95 -11.33 15.30
C ARG A 56 22.96 -11.65 14.19
N ASN A 57 24.10 -10.93 14.14
CA ASN A 57 25.08 -11.11 13.07
C ASN A 57 25.57 -12.55 12.91
N GLU A 58 25.73 -13.31 13.99
CA GLU A 58 26.14 -14.72 13.91
C GLU A 58 25.04 -15.61 13.31
N LEU A 59 23.79 -15.36 13.66
CA LEU A 59 22.64 -16.05 13.03
C LEU A 59 22.54 -15.70 11.54
N HIS A 60 22.82 -14.45 11.18
CA HIS A 60 22.83 -14.01 9.79
C HIS A 60 23.92 -14.71 8.97
N LEU A 61 25.13 -14.87 9.52
CA LEU A 61 26.21 -15.62 8.86
C LEU A 61 25.83 -17.07 8.61
N GLN A 62 25.25 -17.72 9.64
CA GLN A 62 24.77 -19.11 9.53
C GLN A 62 23.66 -19.22 8.48
N LEU A 63 22.68 -18.32 8.50
CA LEU A 63 21.57 -18.28 7.54
C LEU A 63 22.06 -18.13 6.10
N ILE A 64 22.98 -17.21 5.84
CA ILE A 64 23.56 -16.98 4.52
C ILE A 64 24.28 -18.24 4.03
N GLN A 65 25.08 -18.85 4.87
CA GLN A 65 25.82 -20.06 4.51
C GLN A 65 24.90 -21.26 4.28
N ASP A 66 23.89 -21.43 5.13
CA ASP A 66 22.91 -22.51 5.00
C ASP A 66 22.08 -22.34 3.72
N TRP A 67 21.66 -21.08 3.41
CA TRP A 67 20.95 -20.80 2.17
C TRP A 67 21.77 -21.15 0.93
N ILE A 68 23.07 -20.81 0.90
CA ILE A 68 23.98 -21.12 -0.23
C ILE A 68 24.11 -22.63 -0.43
N ASN A 69 24.21 -23.38 0.67
CA ASN A 69 24.40 -24.83 0.62
C ASN A 69 23.13 -25.56 0.14
N ASN A 70 21.95 -25.06 0.49
CA ASN A 70 20.69 -25.77 0.26
C ASN A 70 19.88 -25.24 -0.93
N ASN A 71 20.28 -24.14 -1.55
CA ASN A 71 19.56 -23.54 -2.69
C ASN A 71 20.47 -23.47 -3.93
N PRO A 72 20.61 -24.57 -4.68
CA PRO A 72 21.45 -24.60 -5.88
C PRO A 72 20.98 -23.59 -6.93
N PRO A 73 21.92 -22.98 -7.69
CA PRO A 73 21.59 -21.93 -8.64
C PRO A 73 20.51 -22.32 -9.64
N GLY A 74 19.47 -21.46 -9.70
CA GLY A 74 18.39 -21.61 -10.68
C GLY A 74 17.28 -22.55 -10.28
N PHE A 75 17.25 -23.05 -9.05
CA PHE A 75 16.24 -24.00 -8.59
C PHE A 75 15.41 -23.45 -7.42
N GLY A 76 14.10 -23.70 -7.44
CA GLY A 76 13.16 -23.32 -6.38
C GLY A 76 12.74 -21.84 -6.38
N THR A 77 11.81 -21.48 -5.48
CA THR A 77 11.26 -20.13 -5.39
C THR A 77 12.31 -19.08 -5.02
N GLY A 78 13.35 -19.46 -4.28
CA GLY A 78 14.46 -18.58 -3.95
C GLY A 78 15.26 -18.08 -5.15
N TRP A 79 15.14 -18.70 -6.31
CA TRP A 79 15.79 -18.29 -7.55
C TRP A 79 14.84 -17.61 -8.54
N GLU A 80 13.57 -17.40 -8.18
CA GLU A 80 12.70 -16.52 -8.95
C GLU A 80 13.22 -15.08 -8.89
N PRO A 81 13.09 -14.26 -9.96
CA PRO A 81 13.79 -12.98 -10.05
C PRO A 81 13.45 -11.99 -8.95
N TYR A 82 12.19 -11.93 -8.48
CA TYR A 82 11.80 -11.01 -7.43
C TYR A 82 12.47 -11.31 -6.07
N PRO A 83 12.42 -12.55 -5.52
CA PRO A 83 13.19 -12.91 -4.33
C PRO A 83 14.71 -12.71 -4.48
N VAL A 84 15.27 -13.07 -5.66
CA VAL A 84 16.68 -12.80 -5.95
C VAL A 84 17.01 -11.32 -5.83
N SER A 85 16.15 -10.44 -6.36
CA SER A 85 16.37 -8.99 -6.34
C SER A 85 16.41 -8.42 -4.93
N LEU A 86 15.44 -8.77 -4.10
CA LEU A 86 15.38 -8.30 -2.72
C LEU A 86 16.57 -8.83 -1.89
N ARG A 87 16.91 -10.09 -2.06
CA ARG A 87 18.07 -10.70 -1.37
C ARG A 87 19.39 -10.07 -1.77
N ILE A 88 19.62 -9.77 -3.06
CA ILE A 88 20.82 -9.05 -3.51
C ILE A 88 20.95 -7.72 -2.77
N VAL A 89 19.89 -6.92 -2.76
CA VAL A 89 19.87 -5.61 -2.08
C VAL A 89 20.18 -5.76 -0.60
N ASN A 90 19.51 -6.70 0.07
CA ASN A 90 19.68 -6.93 1.50
C ASN A 90 21.09 -7.43 1.86
N LEU A 91 21.67 -8.33 1.06
CA LEU A 91 23.02 -8.79 1.24
C LEU A 91 24.06 -7.68 1.05
N VAL A 92 23.87 -6.81 0.05
CA VAL A 92 24.77 -5.67 -0.18
C VAL A 92 24.67 -4.66 0.98
N LYS A 93 23.47 -4.30 1.42
CA LYS A 93 23.26 -3.42 2.59
C LYS A 93 23.96 -3.99 3.84
N TRP A 94 23.75 -5.28 4.11
CA TRP A 94 24.36 -5.97 5.23
C TRP A 94 25.89 -6.02 5.13
N ALA A 95 26.42 -6.35 3.93
CA ALA A 95 27.87 -6.39 3.69
C ALA A 95 28.54 -5.04 3.94
N LEU A 96 27.93 -3.95 3.47
CA LEU A 96 28.45 -2.58 3.65
C LEU A 96 28.41 -2.13 5.12
N ARG A 97 27.43 -2.60 5.89
CA ARG A 97 27.30 -2.28 7.32
C ARG A 97 28.26 -3.07 8.19
N THR A 98 28.42 -4.37 7.92
CA THR A 98 29.13 -5.29 8.83
C THR A 98 30.55 -5.60 8.39
N ASN A 99 30.87 -5.48 7.10
CA ASN A 99 32.10 -5.95 6.46
C ASN A 99 32.38 -7.46 6.69
N LYS A 100 31.33 -8.28 6.93
CA LYS A 100 31.46 -9.70 7.29
C LYS A 100 31.14 -10.67 6.12
N LEU A 101 30.88 -10.19 4.90
CA LEU A 101 30.51 -11.06 3.78
C LEU A 101 31.68 -11.93 3.34
N SER A 102 31.56 -13.26 3.50
CA SER A 102 32.59 -14.24 3.13
C SER A 102 32.84 -14.28 1.62
N SER A 103 33.99 -14.83 1.20
CA SER A 103 34.32 -15.00 -0.22
C SER A 103 33.29 -15.89 -0.94
N ASN A 104 32.80 -16.95 -0.30
CA ASN A 104 31.75 -17.83 -0.82
C ASN A 104 30.43 -17.07 -1.01
N ALA A 105 30.04 -16.24 -0.03
CA ALA A 105 28.82 -15.42 -0.13
C ALA A 105 28.96 -14.32 -1.22
N LYS A 106 30.14 -13.72 -1.40
CA LYS A 106 30.43 -12.80 -2.51
C LYS A 106 30.28 -13.51 -3.87
N GLN A 107 30.82 -14.72 -3.99
CA GLN A 107 30.69 -15.53 -5.21
C GLN A 107 29.22 -15.87 -5.50
N SER A 108 28.47 -16.31 -4.48
CA SER A 108 27.02 -16.56 -4.62
C SER A 108 26.26 -15.32 -5.07
N LEU A 109 26.55 -14.15 -4.47
CA LEU A 109 25.96 -12.89 -4.87
C LEU A 109 26.22 -12.51 -6.33
N ALA A 110 27.44 -12.73 -6.83
CA ALA A 110 27.78 -12.54 -8.24
C ALA A 110 27.02 -13.51 -9.17
N ILE A 111 26.84 -14.77 -8.76
CA ILE A 111 26.03 -15.75 -9.49
C ILE A 111 24.56 -15.30 -9.55
N GLN A 112 24.00 -14.81 -8.44
CA GLN A 112 22.63 -14.30 -8.40
C GLN A 112 22.43 -13.09 -9.34
N LEU A 113 23.38 -12.17 -9.41
CA LEU A 113 23.34 -11.04 -10.35
C LEU A 113 23.39 -11.49 -11.82
N ARG A 114 24.25 -12.47 -12.15
CA ARG A 114 24.33 -13.07 -13.48
C ARG A 114 23.03 -13.78 -13.87
N TRP A 115 22.43 -14.47 -12.91
CA TRP A 115 21.13 -15.12 -13.09
C TRP A 115 20.03 -14.09 -13.34
N LEU A 116 19.92 -13.06 -12.48
CA LEU A 116 18.93 -11.99 -12.59
C LEU A 116 19.05 -11.25 -13.93
N MET A 117 20.27 -10.89 -14.35
CA MET A 117 20.52 -10.17 -15.61
C MET A 117 19.94 -10.88 -16.84
N LYS A 118 19.81 -12.20 -16.79
CA LYS A 118 19.24 -13.03 -17.88
C LYS A 118 17.74 -13.27 -17.74
N ARG A 119 17.12 -12.87 -16.61
CA ARG A 119 15.72 -13.21 -16.23
C ARG A 119 14.94 -12.05 -15.67
N LEU A 120 15.17 -10.86 -16.21
CA LEU A 120 14.41 -9.68 -15.82
C LEU A 120 12.92 -9.88 -16.13
N GLU A 121 12.07 -9.47 -15.21
CA GLU A 121 10.61 -9.65 -15.27
C GLU A 121 9.93 -8.61 -16.17
N ILE A 122 10.45 -8.42 -17.39
CA ILE A 122 9.95 -7.48 -18.39
C ILE A 122 8.47 -7.77 -18.75
N HIS A 123 8.06 -9.02 -18.62
CA HIS A 123 6.67 -9.45 -18.90
C HIS A 123 5.70 -9.16 -17.76
N LEU A 124 6.18 -8.92 -16.53
CA LEU A 124 5.37 -8.56 -15.37
C LEU A 124 5.32 -7.05 -15.16
N LEU A 125 6.41 -6.33 -15.49
CA LEU A 125 6.54 -4.88 -15.28
C LEU A 125 6.38 -4.46 -13.79
N GLY A 126 5.97 -3.22 -13.54
CA GLY A 126 5.63 -2.70 -12.22
C GLY A 126 6.77 -2.87 -11.20
N ASN A 127 6.40 -3.10 -9.95
CA ASN A 127 7.33 -3.25 -8.83
C ASN A 127 8.34 -4.40 -9.02
N HIS A 128 8.01 -5.46 -9.77
CA HIS A 128 8.93 -6.56 -10.06
C HIS A 128 10.12 -6.08 -10.91
N LEU A 129 9.86 -5.43 -12.04
CA LEU A 129 10.93 -4.95 -12.92
C LEU A 129 11.72 -3.82 -12.24
N PHE A 130 11.07 -2.97 -11.45
CA PHE A 130 11.74 -1.94 -10.65
C PHE A 130 12.74 -2.56 -9.66
N SER A 131 12.33 -3.56 -8.90
CA SER A 131 13.18 -4.28 -7.94
C SER A 131 14.33 -5.01 -8.63
N ASN A 132 14.08 -5.63 -9.79
CA ASN A 132 15.15 -6.24 -10.58
C ASN A 132 16.22 -5.22 -10.98
N ALA A 133 15.80 -4.04 -11.45
CA ALA A 133 16.69 -2.98 -11.87
C ALA A 133 17.47 -2.36 -10.68
N LYS A 134 16.81 -2.15 -9.54
CA LYS A 134 17.44 -1.73 -8.27
C LYS A 134 18.56 -2.71 -7.87
N ALA A 135 18.27 -4.02 -7.90
CA ALA A 135 19.27 -5.04 -7.57
C ALA A 135 20.49 -5.01 -8.51
N LEU A 136 20.29 -4.76 -9.80
CA LEU A 136 21.38 -4.60 -10.75
C LEU A 136 22.23 -3.36 -10.46
N VAL A 137 21.62 -2.23 -10.04
CA VAL A 137 22.35 -1.02 -9.62
C VAL A 137 23.17 -1.31 -8.37
N PHE A 138 22.57 -1.97 -7.36
CA PHE A 138 23.27 -2.34 -6.13
C PHE A 138 24.48 -3.24 -6.43
N GLY A 139 24.31 -4.28 -7.25
CA GLY A 139 25.40 -5.17 -7.64
C GLY A 139 26.48 -4.47 -8.47
N GLY A 140 26.07 -3.60 -9.40
CA GLY A 140 26.99 -2.84 -10.24
C GLY A 140 27.83 -1.82 -9.48
N LEU A 141 27.30 -1.24 -8.39
CA LEU A 141 28.05 -0.35 -7.50
C LEU A 141 28.90 -1.13 -6.49
N PHE A 142 28.44 -2.29 -6.04
CA PHE A 142 29.16 -3.10 -5.04
C PHE A 142 30.38 -3.84 -5.61
N PHE A 143 30.29 -4.41 -6.82
CA PHE A 143 31.37 -5.11 -7.50
C PHE A 143 32.17 -4.18 -8.41
N ASP A 144 33.35 -4.63 -8.83
CA ASP A 144 34.22 -3.96 -9.81
C ASP A 144 34.29 -4.72 -11.12
N GLY A 145 34.69 -4.03 -12.18
CA GLY A 145 35.01 -4.58 -13.50
C GLY A 145 33.87 -4.53 -14.51
N LYS A 146 34.16 -4.92 -15.76
CA LYS A 146 33.26 -4.75 -16.92
C LYS A 146 31.88 -5.40 -16.77
N GLU A 147 31.76 -6.42 -15.94
CA GLU A 147 30.47 -7.09 -15.68
C GLU A 147 29.61 -6.25 -14.76
N ALA A 148 30.19 -5.68 -13.71
CA ALA A 148 29.52 -4.75 -12.79
C ALA A 148 29.07 -3.48 -13.52
N ASP A 149 29.91 -2.92 -14.42
CA ASP A 149 29.54 -1.77 -15.25
C ASP A 149 28.31 -2.05 -16.14
N ARG A 150 28.21 -3.28 -16.68
CA ARG A 150 27.04 -3.71 -17.48
C ARG A 150 25.78 -3.81 -16.65
N TRP A 151 25.87 -4.34 -15.40
CA TRP A 151 24.72 -4.38 -14.48
C TRP A 151 24.25 -2.98 -14.12
N LEU A 152 25.17 -2.10 -13.73
CA LEU A 152 24.89 -0.70 -13.41
C LEU A 152 24.18 0.03 -14.57
N LYS A 153 24.77 -0.04 -15.76
CA LYS A 153 24.22 0.61 -16.97
C LYS A 153 22.82 0.07 -17.31
N LYS A 154 22.61 -1.24 -17.22
CA LYS A 154 21.31 -1.87 -17.51
C LYS A 154 20.28 -1.48 -16.47
N GLY A 155 20.63 -1.55 -15.17
CA GLY A 155 19.73 -1.18 -14.07
C GLY A 155 19.28 0.27 -14.16
N LEU A 156 20.21 1.22 -14.30
CA LEU A 156 19.90 2.66 -14.42
C LEU A 156 19.02 2.97 -15.64
N ARG A 157 19.24 2.30 -16.77
CA ARG A 157 18.40 2.49 -17.97
C ARG A 157 16.96 2.01 -17.74
N ILE A 158 16.78 0.87 -17.07
CA ILE A 158 15.44 0.38 -16.74
C ILE A 158 14.78 1.35 -15.77
N LEU A 159 15.44 1.72 -14.66
CA LEU A 159 14.91 2.65 -13.66
C LEU A 159 14.48 3.99 -14.27
N HIS A 160 15.24 4.52 -15.22
CA HIS A 160 14.89 5.77 -15.90
C HIS A 160 13.51 5.69 -16.59
N ASN A 161 13.17 4.54 -17.18
CA ASN A 161 11.88 4.33 -17.82
C ASN A 161 10.78 4.02 -16.80
N GLU A 162 11.07 3.11 -15.86
CA GLU A 162 10.09 2.69 -14.85
C GLU A 162 9.67 3.83 -13.91
N ILE A 163 10.57 4.73 -13.55
CA ILE A 163 10.24 5.91 -12.74
C ILE A 163 9.25 6.82 -13.47
N LYS A 164 9.45 7.04 -14.77
CA LYS A 164 8.53 7.87 -15.57
C LYS A 164 7.16 7.23 -15.74
N GLU A 165 7.12 5.91 -15.76
CA GLU A 165 5.89 5.12 -15.90
C GLU A 165 5.15 5.00 -14.56
N GLN A 166 5.88 4.68 -13.50
CA GLN A 166 5.29 4.26 -12.24
C GLN A 166 5.04 5.41 -11.25
N ILE A 167 5.72 6.54 -11.38
CA ILE A 167 5.53 7.67 -10.47
C ILE A 167 4.80 8.80 -11.19
N LEU A 168 3.61 9.10 -10.69
CA LEU A 168 2.72 10.12 -11.23
C LEU A 168 3.26 11.54 -10.92
N PRO A 169 2.81 12.58 -11.66
CA PRO A 169 3.30 13.94 -11.45
C PRO A 169 3.09 14.50 -10.05
N ASP A 170 2.05 14.06 -9.31
CA ASP A 170 1.80 14.42 -7.92
C ASP A 170 2.66 13.64 -6.92
N GLY A 171 3.53 12.75 -7.38
CA GLY A 171 4.41 11.90 -6.58
C GLY A 171 3.83 10.53 -6.21
N GLY A 172 2.58 10.26 -6.50
CA GLY A 172 1.91 8.99 -6.21
C GLY A 172 2.45 7.84 -7.07
N HIS A 173 2.48 6.63 -6.52
CA HIS A 173 2.76 5.43 -7.31
C HIS A 173 1.52 5.04 -8.12
N PHE A 174 1.70 4.66 -9.38
CA PHE A 174 0.63 4.42 -10.36
C PHE A 174 -0.34 3.27 -10.01
N GLU A 175 0.06 2.35 -9.13
CA GLU A 175 -0.83 1.29 -8.62
C GLU A 175 -1.83 1.80 -7.57
N LEU A 176 -1.68 3.06 -7.12
CA LEU A 176 -2.59 3.75 -6.22
C LEU A 176 -2.79 3.05 -4.86
N SER A 177 -1.83 2.22 -4.46
CA SER A 177 -1.75 1.60 -3.14
C SER A 177 -0.76 2.38 -2.28
N THR A 178 -1.16 2.74 -1.08
CA THR A 178 -0.29 3.43 -0.11
C THR A 178 0.87 2.56 0.33
N MET A 179 0.65 1.27 0.50
CA MET A 179 1.69 0.30 0.84
C MET A 179 2.73 0.16 -0.28
N TYR A 180 2.30 -0.04 -1.54
CA TYR A 180 3.22 -0.15 -2.68
C TYR A 180 3.94 1.15 -2.97
N HIS A 181 3.29 2.29 -2.73
CA HIS A 181 3.96 3.59 -2.79
C HIS A 181 5.08 3.69 -1.75
N ALA A 182 4.85 3.27 -0.51
CA ALA A 182 5.87 3.30 0.54
C ALA A 182 7.07 2.38 0.21
N ILE A 183 6.83 1.22 -0.42
CA ILE A 183 7.90 0.33 -0.94
C ILE A 183 8.69 1.04 -2.04
N ALA A 184 8.01 1.63 -3.03
CA ALA A 184 8.66 2.34 -4.12
C ALA A 184 9.46 3.55 -3.61
N PHE A 185 8.97 4.25 -2.59
CA PHE A 185 9.67 5.34 -1.96
C PHE A 185 10.95 4.87 -1.22
N GLU A 186 10.88 3.77 -0.46
CA GLU A 186 12.08 3.12 0.08
C GLU A 186 13.09 2.79 -1.01
N ASP A 187 12.63 2.26 -2.15
CA ASP A 187 13.49 1.89 -3.26
C ASP A 187 14.24 3.10 -3.84
N VAL A 188 13.57 4.25 -3.98
CA VAL A 188 14.21 5.49 -4.43
C VAL A 188 15.24 5.99 -3.40
N LEU A 189 14.91 5.96 -2.11
CA LEU A 189 15.87 6.34 -1.04
C LEU A 189 17.09 5.42 -1.01
N ASP A 190 16.90 4.14 -1.20
CA ASP A 190 17.98 3.16 -1.28
C ASP A 190 18.93 3.42 -2.47
N LEU A 191 18.37 3.80 -3.63
CA LEU A 191 19.16 4.16 -4.80
C LEU A 191 19.99 5.43 -4.58
N ILE A 192 19.44 6.43 -3.91
CA ILE A 192 20.18 7.63 -3.48
C ILE A 192 21.30 7.24 -2.52
N ASN A 193 21.02 6.39 -1.54
CA ASN A 193 21.97 5.96 -0.51
C ASN A 193 23.16 5.21 -1.10
N ILE A 194 22.89 4.20 -1.94
CA ILE A 194 23.97 3.41 -2.54
C ILE A 194 24.83 4.26 -3.49
N ALA A 195 24.23 5.20 -4.22
CA ALA A 195 24.96 6.13 -5.07
C ALA A 195 25.84 7.10 -4.28
N LYS A 196 25.37 7.61 -3.12
CA LYS A 196 26.19 8.39 -2.16
C LYS A 196 27.36 7.57 -1.60
N THR A 197 27.20 6.26 -1.44
CA THR A 197 28.26 5.37 -0.91
C THR A 197 29.38 5.14 -1.94
N PHE A 198 29.09 5.14 -3.23
CA PHE A 198 30.04 4.89 -4.31
C PHE A 198 30.13 6.00 -5.37
N PRO A 199 30.40 7.27 -4.98
CA PRO A 199 30.32 8.41 -5.91
C PRO A 199 31.37 8.35 -7.02
N GLY A 200 32.50 7.65 -6.78
CA GLY A 200 33.59 7.47 -7.75
C GLY A 200 33.29 6.46 -8.86
N LYS A 201 32.27 5.61 -8.70
CA LYS A 201 31.88 4.60 -9.70
C LYS A 201 30.87 5.12 -10.72
N LEU A 202 30.29 6.28 -10.50
CA LEU A 202 29.28 6.86 -11.37
C LEU A 202 29.90 7.84 -12.37
N SER A 203 29.54 7.71 -13.65
CA SER A 203 29.85 8.70 -14.69
C SER A 203 29.08 10.01 -14.41
N SER A 204 29.47 11.12 -15.08
CA SER A 204 28.79 12.40 -14.95
C SER A 204 27.29 12.31 -15.34
N GLU A 205 26.98 11.58 -16.40
CA GLU A 205 25.60 11.32 -16.83
C GLU A 205 24.81 10.54 -15.78
N GLN A 206 25.39 9.49 -15.20
CA GLN A 206 24.76 8.68 -14.15
C GLN A 206 24.52 9.48 -12.87
N LYS A 207 25.47 10.38 -12.49
CA LYS A 207 25.30 11.31 -11.36
C LYS A 207 24.12 12.25 -11.61
N LEU A 208 23.96 12.76 -12.83
CA LEU A 208 22.84 13.62 -13.19
C LEU A 208 21.50 12.85 -13.07
N ASN A 209 21.45 11.62 -13.55
CA ASN A 209 20.27 10.77 -13.41
C ASN A 209 19.90 10.54 -11.94
N ILE A 210 20.86 10.21 -11.09
CA ILE A 210 20.64 10.04 -9.64
C ILE A 210 20.23 11.36 -8.96
N SER A 211 20.74 12.50 -9.41
CA SER A 211 20.35 13.80 -8.83
C SER A 211 18.85 14.09 -9.00
N SER A 212 18.22 13.59 -10.06
CA SER A 212 16.78 13.72 -10.24
C SER A 212 15.96 12.94 -9.21
N PHE A 213 16.52 11.90 -8.59
CA PHE A 213 15.85 11.11 -7.56
C PHE A 213 15.61 11.89 -6.26
N TYR A 214 16.38 12.96 -6.01
CA TYR A 214 16.15 13.82 -4.84
C TYR A 214 14.85 14.62 -4.96
N SER A 215 14.54 15.18 -6.13
CA SER A 215 13.26 15.85 -6.36
C SER A 215 12.09 14.84 -6.37
N LEU A 216 12.31 13.68 -6.96
CA LEU A 216 11.35 12.58 -6.94
C LEU A 216 11.04 12.13 -5.50
N ALA A 217 12.06 11.91 -4.68
CA ALA A 217 11.89 11.54 -3.28
C ALA A 217 11.08 12.58 -2.49
N LYS A 218 11.25 13.87 -2.80
CA LYS A 218 10.46 14.95 -2.16
C LYS A 218 8.98 14.86 -2.54
N SER A 219 8.64 14.66 -3.80
CA SER A 219 7.25 14.51 -4.23
C SER A 219 6.60 13.24 -3.66
N MET A 220 7.32 12.11 -3.66
CA MET A 220 6.84 10.85 -3.08
C MET A 220 6.63 10.95 -1.57
N HIS A 221 7.55 11.59 -0.83
CA HIS A 221 7.39 11.85 0.61
C HIS A 221 6.14 12.68 0.89
N ASN A 222 5.95 13.76 0.12
CA ASN A 222 4.79 14.62 0.28
C ASN A 222 3.48 13.87 0.02
N TRP A 223 3.42 13.07 -1.04
CA TRP A 223 2.26 12.24 -1.35
C TRP A 223 1.96 11.28 -0.20
N LEU A 224 2.96 10.53 0.29
CA LEU A 224 2.77 9.57 1.37
C LEU A 224 2.29 10.25 2.67
N LYS A 225 2.84 11.42 3.01
CA LYS A 225 2.40 12.24 4.14
C LYS A 225 0.91 12.58 4.08
N HIS A 226 0.39 12.89 2.89
CA HIS A 226 -1.03 13.17 2.70
C HIS A 226 -1.91 11.91 2.74
N MET A 227 -1.35 10.74 2.48
CA MET A 227 -2.03 9.46 2.53
C MET A 227 -1.93 8.75 3.89
N CYS A 228 -1.27 9.36 4.88
CA CYS A 228 -1.25 8.88 6.25
C CYS A 228 -2.35 9.53 7.10
N HIS A 229 -2.90 8.74 8.02
CA HIS A 229 -3.79 9.19 9.07
C HIS A 229 -3.03 9.95 10.17
N PRO A 230 -3.73 10.68 11.07
CA PRO A 230 -3.09 11.38 12.19
C PRO A 230 -2.37 10.47 13.20
N ASP A 231 -2.63 9.17 13.18
CA ASP A 231 -1.87 8.15 13.95
C ASP A 231 -0.46 7.90 13.38
N GLY A 232 -0.16 8.43 12.20
CA GLY A 232 1.12 8.26 11.50
C GLY A 232 1.19 7.08 10.54
N GLU A 233 0.14 6.26 10.51
CA GLU A 233 0.07 5.07 9.67
C GLU A 233 -0.70 5.32 8.36
N ILE A 234 -0.40 4.52 7.33
CA ILE A 234 -0.98 4.63 6.00
C ILE A 234 -2.49 4.36 5.98
N SER A 235 -3.20 4.99 5.04
CA SER A 235 -4.58 4.65 4.69
C SER A 235 -4.65 3.38 3.84
N PHE A 236 -5.80 2.69 3.88
CA PHE A 236 -5.99 1.42 3.18
C PHE A 236 -6.82 1.59 1.91
N PHE A 237 -6.17 2.00 0.82
CA PHE A 237 -6.75 1.98 -0.52
C PHE A 237 -6.02 0.96 -1.37
N ASN A 238 -6.77 0.19 -2.15
CA ASN A 238 -6.23 -0.93 -2.91
C ASN A 238 -5.52 -1.95 -1.98
N ASP A 239 -4.57 -2.73 -2.47
CA ASP A 239 -3.80 -3.64 -1.63
C ASP A 239 -2.90 -2.85 -0.67
N SER A 240 -3.35 -2.68 0.56
CA SER A 240 -2.60 -2.00 1.61
C SER A 240 -2.74 -2.73 2.94
N ALA A 241 -1.62 -2.84 3.65
CA ALA A 241 -1.49 -3.44 4.97
C ALA A 241 -0.29 -2.83 5.69
N PHE A 242 -0.28 -2.85 7.02
CA PHE A 242 0.89 -2.50 7.83
C PHE A 242 1.97 -3.59 7.76
N ASP A 243 3.17 -3.27 8.19
CA ASP A 243 4.31 -4.18 8.38
C ASP A 243 4.92 -4.79 7.11
N VAL A 244 4.44 -4.41 5.92
CA VAL A 244 5.03 -4.82 4.63
C VAL A 244 6.07 -3.80 4.15
N ALA A 245 5.71 -2.53 4.14
CA ALA A 245 6.61 -1.41 3.92
C ALA A 245 7.11 -0.83 5.26
N PRO A 246 8.24 -0.12 5.31
CA PRO A 246 8.57 0.70 6.47
C PRO A 246 7.48 1.76 6.72
N SER A 247 7.26 2.13 7.99
CA SER A 247 6.31 3.19 8.34
C SER A 247 6.73 4.54 7.75
N PHE A 248 5.78 5.47 7.62
CA PHE A 248 6.09 6.83 7.18
C PHE A 248 7.15 7.49 8.07
N ALA A 249 7.08 7.30 9.39
CA ALA A 249 8.05 7.84 10.33
C ALA A 249 9.48 7.34 10.05
N GLU A 250 9.65 6.05 9.71
CA GLU A 250 10.96 5.49 9.38
C GLU A 250 11.47 5.98 8.01
N LEU A 251 10.59 6.11 7.02
CA LEU A 251 10.95 6.66 5.70
C LEU A 251 11.32 8.15 5.78
N ASP A 252 10.61 8.93 6.59
CA ASP A 252 10.95 10.33 6.89
C ASP A 252 12.31 10.45 7.59
N ALA A 253 12.55 9.62 8.60
CA ALA A 253 13.85 9.54 9.27
C ALA A 253 14.97 9.10 8.32
N TYR A 254 14.69 8.15 7.41
CA TYR A 254 15.67 7.75 6.40
C TYR A 254 15.98 8.87 5.42
N SER A 255 14.97 9.59 4.96
CA SER A 255 15.15 10.76 4.09
C SER A 255 16.02 11.85 4.74
N LYS A 256 15.80 12.12 6.04
CA LYS A 256 16.64 13.06 6.83
C LYS A 256 18.08 12.59 6.93
N ARG A 257 18.33 11.28 7.15
CA ARG A 257 19.70 10.71 7.14
C ARG A 257 20.39 10.87 5.77
N LEU A 258 19.63 10.97 4.68
CA LEU A 258 20.14 11.24 3.34
C LEU A 258 20.27 12.74 3.02
N GLU A 259 19.98 13.61 4.00
CA GLU A 259 20.02 15.09 3.87
C GLU A 259 19.04 15.60 2.80
N ILE A 260 17.89 14.93 2.66
CA ILE A 260 16.81 15.38 1.78
C ILE A 260 15.99 16.41 2.55
N GLU A 261 16.09 17.65 2.15
CA GLU A 261 15.33 18.76 2.75
C GLU A 261 13.92 18.81 2.17
N PHE A 262 12.93 18.86 3.04
CA PHE A 262 11.54 19.07 2.69
C PHE A 262 11.13 20.51 2.96
N SER A 263 10.31 21.08 2.07
CA SER A 263 9.73 22.40 2.32
C SER A 263 8.83 22.35 3.55
N LYS A 264 8.89 23.39 4.37
CA LYS A 264 7.89 23.59 5.43
C LYS A 264 6.57 23.93 4.76
N GLU A 265 5.74 22.93 4.49
CA GLU A 265 4.39 23.18 4.00
C GLU A 265 3.52 23.75 5.12
N THR A 266 2.79 24.81 4.80
CA THR A 266 1.64 25.24 5.58
C THR A 266 0.58 24.14 5.53
N SER A 267 0.10 23.69 6.68
CA SER A 267 -0.98 22.70 6.79
C SER A 267 -2.22 23.23 6.07
N LYS A 268 -2.48 22.75 4.86
CA LYS A 268 -3.71 23.05 4.13
C LYS A 268 -4.86 22.20 4.67
N ASN A 269 -6.04 22.77 4.75
CA ASN A 269 -7.25 22.04 5.12
C ASN A 269 -7.71 21.09 4.00
N LEU A 270 -7.37 21.41 2.78
CA LEU A 270 -7.74 20.66 1.59
C LEU A 270 -6.52 20.45 0.69
N THR A 271 -6.27 19.19 0.33
CA THR A 271 -5.26 18.81 -0.65
C THR A 271 -5.86 17.84 -1.65
N PHE A 272 -5.81 18.18 -2.93
CA PHE A 272 -6.21 17.29 -4.02
C PHE A 272 -4.98 16.80 -4.79
N LEU A 273 -4.65 15.53 -4.62
CA LEU A 273 -3.64 14.79 -5.37
C LEU A 273 -4.26 14.38 -6.71
N LYS A 274 -4.19 15.28 -7.70
CA LYS A 274 -5.02 15.21 -8.92
C LYS A 274 -4.66 14.04 -9.83
N ASP A 275 -3.37 13.70 -9.92
CA ASP A 275 -2.91 12.68 -10.86
C ASP A 275 -3.20 11.27 -10.32
N SER A 276 -3.10 11.07 -9.01
CA SER A 276 -3.44 9.82 -8.34
C SER A 276 -4.92 9.72 -7.94
N GLY A 277 -5.65 10.84 -7.87
CA GLY A 277 -7.08 10.86 -7.59
C GLY A 277 -7.45 10.73 -6.12
N TYR A 278 -6.61 11.21 -5.20
CA TYR A 278 -6.92 11.23 -3.77
C TYR A 278 -7.14 12.65 -3.25
N ILE A 279 -8.11 12.80 -2.35
CA ILE A 279 -8.40 14.08 -1.71
C ILE A 279 -8.25 13.92 -0.20
N ARG A 280 -7.36 14.71 0.40
CA ARG A 280 -7.23 14.82 1.85
C ARG A 280 -7.94 16.06 2.35
N ILE A 281 -8.79 15.89 3.36
CA ILE A 281 -9.49 16.97 4.06
C ILE A 281 -9.08 16.93 5.53
N LYS A 282 -8.79 18.12 6.08
CA LYS A 282 -8.68 18.36 7.51
C LYS A 282 -9.70 19.43 7.88
N ASN A 283 -10.69 19.10 8.69
CA ASN A 283 -11.71 20.04 9.16
C ASN A 283 -11.93 19.82 10.66
N GLY A 284 -11.53 20.81 11.46
CA GLY A 284 -11.51 20.66 12.91
C GLY A 284 -10.67 19.47 13.38
N SER A 285 -11.30 18.57 14.13
CA SER A 285 -10.69 17.32 14.62
C SER A 285 -10.71 16.17 13.59
N ALA A 286 -11.43 16.34 12.48
CA ALA A 286 -11.59 15.30 11.46
C ALA A 286 -10.51 15.39 10.39
N VAL A 287 -10.00 14.21 9.98
CA VAL A 287 -9.15 14.04 8.82
C VAL A 287 -9.72 12.93 7.96
N ALA A 288 -10.11 13.26 6.73
CA ALA A 288 -10.60 12.31 5.75
C ALA A 288 -9.64 12.16 4.57
N ILE A 289 -9.58 10.95 4.04
CA ILE A 289 -8.90 10.63 2.77
C ILE A 289 -9.95 9.98 1.88
N ILE A 290 -10.20 10.60 0.73
CA ILE A 290 -11.29 10.24 -0.19
C ILE A 290 -10.67 9.72 -1.49
N ASP A 291 -11.16 8.59 -1.96
CA ASP A 291 -10.79 7.99 -3.24
C ASP A 291 -11.73 8.47 -4.36
N VAL A 292 -11.18 9.27 -5.27
CA VAL A 292 -11.80 9.64 -6.55
C VAL A 292 -10.90 9.20 -7.71
N ALA A 293 -10.09 8.16 -7.47
CA ALA A 293 -9.12 7.62 -8.41
C ALA A 293 -9.75 6.72 -9.48
N LYS A 294 -9.01 6.53 -10.56
CA LYS A 294 -9.24 5.43 -11.51
C LYS A 294 -8.82 4.11 -10.89
N ILE A 295 -9.34 3.01 -11.41
CA ILE A 295 -8.90 1.67 -11.04
C ILE A 295 -7.52 1.40 -11.65
N GLY A 296 -6.46 1.57 -10.90
CA GLY A 296 -5.08 1.22 -11.20
C GLY A 296 -4.58 1.51 -12.63
N PRO A 297 -3.38 1.09 -12.99
CA PRO A 297 -2.90 1.18 -14.37
C PRO A 297 -3.64 0.18 -15.26
N ASP A 298 -3.85 0.56 -16.54
CA ASP A 298 -4.70 -0.21 -17.47
C ASP A 298 -4.19 -1.63 -17.70
N TYR A 299 -2.89 -1.81 -17.77
CA TYR A 299 -2.26 -3.08 -18.10
C TYR A 299 -1.87 -3.91 -16.85
N LEU A 300 -1.84 -3.30 -15.64
CA LEU A 300 -1.40 -3.94 -14.40
C LEU A 300 -2.31 -3.63 -13.20
N PRO A 301 -3.61 -4.01 -13.24
CA PRO A 301 -4.55 -3.71 -12.16
C PRO A 301 -4.49 -4.74 -11.01
N GLY A 302 -3.37 -5.41 -10.82
CA GLY A 302 -3.25 -6.55 -9.91
C GLY A 302 -3.60 -6.24 -8.46
N HIS A 303 -3.25 -5.05 -8.01
CA HIS A 303 -3.45 -4.60 -6.64
C HIS A 303 -4.72 -3.76 -6.45
N SER A 304 -5.48 -3.50 -7.52
CA SER A 304 -6.68 -2.65 -7.45
C SER A 304 -7.89 -3.35 -6.84
N HIS A 305 -8.71 -2.57 -6.15
CA HIS A 305 -9.98 -2.97 -5.57
C HIS A 305 -11.17 -2.32 -6.29
N ALA A 306 -12.38 -2.76 -6.00
CA ALA A 306 -13.62 -2.14 -6.47
C ALA A 306 -14.10 -1.13 -5.41
N ASP A 307 -13.31 -0.11 -5.14
CA ASP A 307 -13.42 0.83 -4.03
C ASP A 307 -13.67 2.29 -4.42
N THR A 308 -13.88 2.57 -5.70
CA THR A 308 -14.11 3.93 -6.22
C THR A 308 -15.21 4.64 -5.42
N LEU A 309 -14.94 5.89 -5.01
CA LEU A 309 -15.71 6.72 -4.10
C LEU A 309 -15.81 6.17 -2.66
N SER A 310 -14.87 5.33 -2.25
CA SER A 310 -14.68 5.03 -0.84
C SER A 310 -13.88 6.14 -0.13
N PHE A 311 -13.85 6.09 1.18
CA PHE A 311 -13.08 7.02 2.00
C PHE A 311 -12.73 6.41 3.33
N GLU A 312 -11.69 6.94 3.97
CA GLU A 312 -11.35 6.70 5.36
C GLU A 312 -11.45 8.00 6.17
N LEU A 313 -11.74 7.89 7.47
CA LEU A 313 -11.92 9.03 8.37
C LEU A 313 -11.26 8.76 9.70
N SER A 314 -10.51 9.74 10.20
CA SER A 314 -10.08 9.80 11.60
C SER A 314 -10.70 11.02 12.29
N ILE A 315 -11.04 10.89 13.57
CA ILE A 315 -11.52 11.95 14.44
C ILE A 315 -10.65 11.95 15.71
N ASP A 316 -10.13 13.10 16.11
CA ASP A 316 -9.24 13.23 17.27
C ASP A 316 -8.06 12.23 17.25
N LYS A 317 -7.44 12.07 16.08
CA LYS A 317 -6.31 11.15 15.82
C LYS A 317 -6.65 9.66 15.87
N GLN A 318 -7.89 9.27 16.16
CA GLN A 318 -8.33 7.87 16.12
C GLN A 318 -9.02 7.58 14.78
N ARG A 319 -8.72 6.42 14.19
CA ARG A 319 -9.44 5.93 13.01
C ARG A 319 -10.88 5.65 13.38
N PHE A 320 -11.77 6.16 12.55
CA PHE A 320 -13.22 6.01 12.70
C PHE A 320 -13.81 5.15 11.61
N PHE A 321 -13.69 5.58 10.33
CA PHE A 321 -13.99 4.73 9.19
C PHE A 321 -12.70 4.19 8.56
N VAL A 322 -12.70 2.89 8.26
CA VAL A 322 -11.57 2.20 7.65
C VAL A 322 -12.03 1.35 6.48
N ASN A 323 -11.21 1.22 5.44
CA ASN A 323 -11.37 0.16 4.46
C ASN A 323 -10.82 -1.16 5.03
N SER A 324 -11.24 -2.30 4.48
CA SER A 324 -10.98 -3.59 5.12
C SER A 324 -9.51 -3.98 5.23
N GLY A 325 -8.63 -3.38 4.42
CA GLY A 325 -7.22 -3.80 4.33
C GLY A 325 -7.04 -5.12 3.58
N THR A 326 -5.80 -5.62 3.55
CA THR A 326 -5.40 -6.81 2.80
C THR A 326 -4.66 -7.79 3.69
N SER A 327 -5.20 -9.00 3.89
CA SER A 327 -4.58 -10.04 4.74
C SER A 327 -4.01 -11.23 3.98
N CYS A 328 -4.32 -11.39 2.70
CA CYS A 328 -3.89 -12.53 1.91
C CYS A 328 -3.83 -12.22 0.41
N TYR A 329 -2.96 -12.92 -0.28
CA TYR A 329 -2.93 -12.98 -1.74
C TYR A 329 -3.41 -14.35 -2.24
N GLY A 330 -3.29 -14.60 -3.54
CA GLY A 330 -3.72 -15.83 -4.16
C GLY A 330 -5.20 -15.86 -4.51
N ILE A 331 -5.75 -17.06 -4.74
CA ILE A 331 -7.14 -17.26 -5.15
C ILE A 331 -7.91 -17.80 -3.95
N SER A 332 -8.71 -16.95 -3.30
CA SER A 332 -9.58 -17.34 -2.19
C SER A 332 -10.85 -16.49 -2.15
N LYS A 333 -11.87 -16.96 -1.47
CA LYS A 333 -13.10 -16.18 -1.22
C LYS A 333 -12.81 -14.93 -0.41
N GLU A 334 -11.88 -15.02 0.55
CA GLU A 334 -11.49 -13.90 1.40
C GLU A 334 -10.74 -12.83 0.61
N ARG A 335 -9.81 -13.21 -0.27
CA ARG A 335 -9.15 -12.27 -1.18
C ARG A 335 -10.16 -11.50 -2.06
N LEU A 336 -11.14 -12.20 -2.63
CA LEU A 336 -12.18 -11.58 -3.44
C LEU A 336 -13.09 -10.67 -2.62
N ARG A 337 -13.39 -11.03 -1.36
CA ARG A 337 -14.17 -10.20 -0.44
C ARG A 337 -13.44 -8.89 -0.15
N GLN A 338 -12.16 -8.95 0.22
CA GLN A 338 -11.35 -7.77 0.56
C GLN A 338 -11.20 -6.80 -0.62
N ARG A 339 -11.18 -7.31 -1.86
CA ARG A 339 -11.12 -6.50 -3.08
C ARG A 339 -12.49 -6.00 -3.57
N GLY A 340 -13.57 -6.54 -3.04
CA GLY A 340 -14.92 -6.24 -3.47
C GLY A 340 -15.48 -4.97 -2.84
N THR A 341 -16.44 -4.34 -3.50
CA THR A 341 -17.10 -3.10 -3.05
C THR A 341 -17.70 -3.21 -1.64
N HIS A 342 -18.13 -4.41 -1.24
CA HIS A 342 -18.67 -4.68 0.10
C HIS A 342 -17.66 -4.48 1.23
N ALA A 343 -16.37 -4.44 0.96
CA ALA A 343 -15.30 -4.28 1.94
C ALA A 343 -14.86 -2.82 2.12
N HIS A 344 -15.55 -1.88 1.47
CA HIS A 344 -15.19 -0.46 1.41
C HIS A 344 -16.34 0.47 1.80
N ASN A 345 -16.00 1.70 2.18
CA ASN A 345 -16.96 2.73 2.60
C ASN A 345 -17.62 3.40 1.38
N THR A 346 -18.38 2.65 0.61
CA THR A 346 -19.04 3.11 -0.63
C THR A 346 -20.37 2.38 -0.86
N VAL A 347 -21.02 2.63 -2.00
CA VAL A 347 -22.34 2.08 -2.33
C VAL A 347 -22.22 0.77 -3.12
N VAL A 348 -22.98 -0.21 -2.70
CA VAL A 348 -23.19 -1.47 -3.42
C VAL A 348 -24.58 -1.47 -4.05
N ILE A 349 -24.69 -1.66 -5.37
CA ILE A 349 -25.95 -1.69 -6.11
C ILE A 349 -26.27 -3.12 -6.57
N ASN A 350 -27.48 -3.59 -6.29
CA ASN A 350 -27.97 -4.93 -6.63
C ASN A 350 -27.01 -6.08 -6.18
N GLY A 351 -26.22 -5.86 -5.10
CA GLY A 351 -25.24 -6.83 -4.58
C GLY A 351 -24.05 -7.07 -5.52
N LYS A 352 -23.73 -6.14 -6.42
CA LYS A 352 -22.61 -6.25 -7.36
C LYS A 352 -21.49 -5.27 -7.00
N ASN A 353 -20.26 -5.62 -7.36
CA ASN A 353 -19.12 -4.73 -7.25
C ASN A 353 -19.20 -3.61 -8.31
N SER A 354 -18.67 -2.43 -7.99
CA SER A 354 -18.55 -1.29 -8.92
C SER A 354 -17.55 -1.55 -10.07
N SER A 355 -16.60 -2.46 -9.84
CA SER A 355 -15.64 -2.95 -10.83
C SER A 355 -15.57 -4.48 -10.78
N GLU A 356 -15.29 -5.12 -11.92
CA GLU A 356 -15.28 -6.58 -12.02
C GLU A 356 -13.94 -7.16 -11.55
N VAL A 357 -13.75 -7.28 -10.23
CA VAL A 357 -12.58 -7.95 -9.63
C VAL A 357 -12.79 -9.46 -9.67
N TRP A 358 -11.76 -10.20 -10.13
CA TRP A 358 -11.79 -11.65 -10.20
C TRP A 358 -10.38 -12.26 -10.05
N GLY A 359 -10.31 -13.53 -9.68
CA GLY A 359 -9.04 -14.17 -9.33
C GLY A 359 -8.29 -13.41 -8.21
N GLY A 360 -7.02 -13.65 -8.06
CA GLY A 360 -6.19 -12.96 -7.06
C GLY A 360 -5.80 -11.53 -7.45
N PHE A 361 -5.61 -11.27 -8.78
CA PHE A 361 -4.94 -10.07 -9.30
C PHE A 361 -5.54 -9.56 -10.62
N ARG A 362 -6.82 -9.76 -10.86
CA ARG A 362 -7.47 -9.38 -12.13
C ARG A 362 -8.63 -8.42 -11.90
N VAL A 363 -8.76 -7.43 -12.78
CA VAL A 363 -9.91 -6.53 -12.87
C VAL A 363 -10.28 -6.36 -14.33
N ALA A 364 -11.55 -6.60 -14.66
CA ALA A 364 -12.08 -6.46 -16.03
C ALA A 364 -12.81 -5.10 -16.19
N LYS A 365 -14.15 -5.07 -16.07
CA LYS A 365 -14.90 -3.81 -16.18
C LYS A 365 -14.57 -2.90 -15.00
N ARG A 366 -14.09 -1.70 -15.29
CA ARG A 366 -13.60 -0.76 -14.30
C ARG A 366 -14.50 0.44 -14.19
N ALA A 367 -14.71 0.91 -12.97
CA ALA A 367 -15.30 2.20 -12.71
C ALA A 367 -14.36 3.32 -13.17
N ASN A 368 -14.91 4.36 -13.80
CA ASN A 368 -14.19 5.60 -14.04
C ASN A 368 -14.83 6.69 -13.18
N PRO A 369 -14.04 7.48 -12.46
CA PRO A 369 -14.53 8.65 -11.75
C PRO A 369 -14.96 9.73 -12.75
N LEU A 370 -16.01 10.47 -12.39
CA LEU A 370 -16.65 11.50 -13.21
C LEU A 370 -16.98 12.71 -12.34
N ASP A 371 -17.07 13.88 -12.94
CA ASP A 371 -17.64 15.10 -12.34
C ASP A 371 -17.03 15.46 -10.96
N ILE A 372 -15.72 15.30 -10.79
CA ILE A 372 -15.04 15.61 -9.54
C ILE A 372 -15.04 17.12 -9.33
N ARG A 373 -15.63 17.58 -8.22
CA ARG A 373 -15.64 18.98 -7.80
C ARG A 373 -15.29 19.08 -6.32
N VAL A 374 -14.46 20.03 -6.00
CA VAL A 374 -14.00 20.29 -4.65
C VAL A 374 -14.21 21.76 -4.36
N GLU A 375 -14.92 22.07 -3.29
CA GLU A 375 -15.29 23.42 -2.88
C GLU A 375 -14.91 23.62 -1.41
N GLU A 376 -14.25 24.71 -1.09
CA GLU A 376 -13.92 25.14 0.27
C GLU A 376 -14.57 26.51 0.48
N SER A 377 -15.26 26.70 1.62
CA SER A 377 -15.84 28.02 1.93
C SER A 377 -14.74 29.04 2.23
N GLU A 378 -15.03 30.33 2.03
CA GLU A 378 -14.06 31.42 2.24
C GLU A 378 -13.51 31.46 3.68
N ASP A 379 -14.34 31.10 4.66
CA ASP A 379 -13.97 31.00 6.07
C ASP A 379 -13.30 29.67 6.46
N ALA A 380 -13.09 28.76 5.47
CA ALA A 380 -12.53 27.42 5.64
C ALA A 380 -13.30 26.53 6.67
N ASN A 381 -14.51 26.90 7.06
CA ASN A 381 -15.32 26.15 8.02
C ASN A 381 -16.09 24.99 7.38
N SER A 382 -16.33 25.05 6.07
CA SER A 382 -16.97 23.97 5.35
C SER A 382 -16.17 23.56 4.09
N ILE A 383 -16.10 22.26 3.86
CA ILE A 383 -15.45 21.68 2.65
C ILE A 383 -16.43 20.68 2.06
N SER A 384 -16.69 20.79 0.77
CA SER A 384 -17.49 19.79 0.05
C SER A 384 -16.71 19.15 -1.10
N VAL A 385 -16.91 17.85 -1.25
CA VAL A 385 -16.41 17.07 -2.39
C VAL A 385 -17.60 16.40 -3.06
N ARG A 386 -17.67 16.49 -4.37
CA ARG A 386 -18.65 15.78 -5.21
C ARG A 386 -17.92 14.99 -6.25
N ALA A 387 -18.31 13.73 -6.45
CA ALA A 387 -17.81 12.90 -7.52
C ALA A 387 -18.86 11.87 -7.92
N ALA A 388 -18.68 11.29 -9.10
CA ALA A 388 -19.50 10.19 -9.59
C ALA A 388 -18.63 9.10 -10.21
N HIS A 389 -19.18 7.92 -10.48
CA HIS A 389 -18.52 6.91 -11.30
C HIS A 389 -19.52 6.14 -12.18
N ASP A 390 -19.01 5.61 -13.30
CA ASP A 390 -19.79 4.86 -14.31
C ASP A 390 -19.69 3.32 -14.14
N GLY A 391 -19.09 2.83 -13.07
CA GLY A 391 -18.79 1.41 -12.89
C GLY A 391 -20.02 0.51 -13.08
N TYR A 392 -21.12 0.86 -12.47
CA TYR A 392 -22.37 0.11 -12.56
C TYR A 392 -23.01 0.13 -13.96
N LYS A 393 -22.80 1.19 -14.76
CA LYS A 393 -23.20 1.22 -16.18
C LYS A 393 -22.56 0.08 -16.95
N ARG A 394 -21.27 -0.18 -16.70
CA ARG A 394 -20.54 -1.26 -17.36
C ARG A 394 -20.92 -2.65 -16.85
N ILE A 395 -21.25 -2.79 -15.57
CA ILE A 395 -21.66 -4.05 -14.94
C ILE A 395 -23.06 -4.47 -15.41
N PHE A 396 -24.04 -3.54 -15.39
CA PHE A 396 -25.44 -3.84 -15.73
C PHE A 396 -25.78 -3.67 -17.21
N LYS A 397 -24.87 -3.11 -18.00
CA LYS A 397 -25.10 -2.73 -19.40
C LYS A 397 -26.31 -1.80 -19.54
N SER A 398 -26.52 -0.93 -18.58
CA SER A 398 -27.62 0.04 -18.49
C SER A 398 -27.11 1.34 -17.91
N HIS A 399 -27.87 2.43 -18.08
CA HIS A 399 -27.47 3.73 -17.51
C HIS A 399 -27.67 3.73 -15.99
N VAL A 400 -26.61 3.35 -15.25
CA VAL A 400 -26.57 3.40 -13.78
C VAL A 400 -25.29 4.12 -13.38
N ILE A 401 -25.43 5.29 -12.77
CA ILE A 401 -24.33 6.13 -12.29
C ILE A 401 -24.51 6.33 -10.77
N HIS A 402 -23.46 6.14 -10.03
CA HIS A 402 -23.42 6.49 -8.61
C HIS A 402 -22.74 7.85 -8.46
N ARG A 403 -23.43 8.77 -7.75
CA ARG A 403 -22.92 10.08 -7.34
C ARG A 403 -22.85 10.16 -5.85
N ARG A 404 -21.77 10.70 -5.34
CA ARG A 404 -21.57 10.93 -3.90
C ARG A 404 -21.14 12.36 -3.64
N LYS A 405 -21.69 12.92 -2.57
CA LYS A 405 -21.25 14.19 -2.00
C LYS A 405 -20.84 13.97 -0.55
N TRP A 406 -19.66 14.43 -0.18
CA TRP A 406 -19.22 14.59 1.19
C TRP A 406 -19.27 16.06 1.55
N SER A 407 -19.86 16.41 2.69
CA SER A 407 -19.93 17.78 3.20
C SER A 407 -19.40 17.78 4.63
N PHE A 408 -18.24 18.37 4.82
CA PHE A 408 -17.60 18.54 6.12
C PHE A 408 -17.91 19.93 6.66
N ASN A 409 -18.47 19.99 7.85
CA ASN A 409 -18.59 21.18 8.67
C ASN A 409 -17.84 20.92 9.97
N HIS A 410 -17.63 21.95 10.80
CA HIS A 410 -16.73 21.89 11.96
C HIS A 410 -16.84 20.61 12.81
N ASN A 411 -18.05 20.11 13.07
CA ASN A 411 -18.32 18.94 13.93
C ASN A 411 -19.22 17.91 13.24
N ASN A 412 -19.32 17.91 11.93
CA ASN A 412 -20.13 16.92 11.25
C ASN A 412 -19.66 16.57 9.85
N LEU A 413 -19.99 15.36 9.43
CA LEU A 413 -19.87 14.87 8.07
C LEU A 413 -21.24 14.43 7.57
N ALA A 414 -21.76 15.08 6.55
CA ALA A 414 -22.93 14.64 5.80
C ALA A 414 -22.49 13.99 4.48
N ILE A 415 -23.04 12.81 4.21
CA ILE A 415 -22.80 12.05 2.98
C ILE A 415 -24.13 11.83 2.28
N SER A 416 -24.24 12.35 1.05
CA SER A 416 -25.38 12.10 0.16
C SER A 416 -24.94 11.19 -0.97
N ASP A 417 -25.65 10.08 -1.13
CA ASP A 417 -25.48 9.13 -2.23
C ASP A 417 -26.70 9.14 -3.14
N LYS A 418 -26.48 9.42 -4.43
CA LYS A 418 -27.52 9.41 -5.45
C LYS A 418 -27.19 8.39 -6.53
N ILE A 419 -28.21 7.60 -6.94
CA ILE A 419 -28.11 6.65 -8.04
C ILE A 419 -28.99 7.13 -9.18
N GLU A 420 -28.39 7.39 -10.34
CA GLU A 420 -29.10 7.71 -11.57
C GLU A 420 -29.32 6.41 -12.36
N GLY A 421 -30.56 6.16 -12.79
CA GLY A 421 -30.92 4.98 -13.55
C GLY A 421 -31.61 3.88 -12.74
N GLY A 422 -31.95 2.77 -13.41
CA GLY A 422 -32.74 1.71 -12.81
C GLY A 422 -31.93 0.76 -11.93
N PHE A 423 -32.35 0.59 -10.69
CA PHE A 423 -31.83 -0.42 -9.76
C PHE A 423 -32.96 -1.04 -8.93
N LYS A 424 -32.69 -2.17 -8.28
CA LYS A 424 -33.68 -2.86 -7.43
C LYS A 424 -33.44 -2.58 -5.94
N ARG A 425 -32.18 -2.55 -5.54
CA ARG A 425 -31.76 -2.30 -4.15
C ARG A 425 -30.36 -1.73 -4.13
N SER A 426 -30.09 -0.94 -3.13
CA SER A 426 -28.77 -0.37 -2.90
C SER A 426 -28.45 -0.35 -1.41
N GLU A 427 -27.20 -0.37 -1.06
CA GLU A 427 -26.72 -0.20 0.31
C GLU A 427 -25.46 0.66 0.35
N VAL A 428 -25.44 1.65 1.23
CA VAL A 428 -24.21 2.35 1.64
C VAL A 428 -23.60 1.58 2.79
N ARG A 429 -22.29 1.40 2.79
CA ARG A 429 -21.57 0.71 3.86
C ARG A 429 -20.63 1.66 4.58
N PHE A 430 -20.58 1.56 5.91
CA PHE A 430 -19.66 2.27 6.79
C PHE A 430 -18.97 1.28 7.71
N HIS A 431 -17.68 1.01 7.43
CA HIS A 431 -16.84 0.09 8.19
C HIS A 431 -16.12 0.85 9.29
N PHE A 432 -16.35 0.46 10.54
CA PHE A 432 -15.72 1.09 11.69
C PHE A 432 -14.40 0.42 12.04
N HIS A 433 -13.47 1.21 12.56
CA HIS A 433 -12.26 0.66 13.18
C HIS A 433 -12.65 -0.26 14.35
N PRO A 434 -11.90 -1.35 14.65
CA PRO A 434 -12.22 -2.29 15.74
C PRO A 434 -12.43 -1.65 17.11
N ASP A 435 -11.77 -0.52 17.40
CA ASP A 435 -11.88 0.17 18.68
C ASP A 435 -13.13 1.07 18.81
N VAL A 436 -13.92 1.19 17.73
CA VAL A 436 -15.15 1.99 17.71
C VAL A 436 -16.33 1.12 18.17
N ILE A 437 -17.05 1.59 19.17
CA ILE A 437 -18.25 0.91 19.70
C ILE A 437 -19.48 1.56 19.08
N VAL A 438 -20.36 0.76 18.49
CA VAL A 438 -21.62 1.20 17.89
C VAL A 438 -22.77 0.74 18.78
N GLU A 439 -23.51 1.70 19.35
CA GLU A 439 -24.66 1.48 20.21
C GLU A 439 -25.95 1.84 19.46
N VAL A 440 -26.82 0.87 19.32
CA VAL A 440 -28.16 1.03 18.72
C VAL A 440 -29.16 0.21 19.51
N GLU A 441 -30.36 0.77 19.72
CA GLU A 441 -31.42 0.05 20.47
C GLU A 441 -31.81 -1.28 19.79
N LYS A 442 -31.90 -1.25 18.45
CA LYS A 442 -32.18 -2.44 17.63
C LYS A 442 -31.18 -2.48 16.48
N PRO A 443 -30.51 -3.62 16.25
CA PRO A 443 -29.48 -3.72 15.20
C PRO A 443 -30.02 -3.76 13.76
N ILE A 444 -31.34 -3.75 13.58
CA ILE A 444 -32.02 -3.86 12.27
C ILE A 444 -33.11 -2.78 12.17
N ASN A 445 -33.20 -2.12 11.01
CA ASN A 445 -34.18 -1.10 10.68
C ASN A 445 -34.15 0.14 11.62
N PHE A 446 -32.96 0.63 11.94
CA PHE A 446 -32.80 1.87 12.66
C PHE A 446 -32.44 3.04 11.70
N SER A 447 -32.73 4.26 12.14
CA SER A 447 -32.39 5.50 11.42
C SER A 447 -31.51 6.44 12.23
N VAL A 448 -31.33 6.17 13.50
CA VAL A 448 -30.47 6.92 14.42
C VAL A 448 -29.67 5.95 15.29
N GLY A 449 -28.48 6.38 15.69
CA GLY A 449 -27.62 5.58 16.56
C GLY A 449 -26.54 6.44 17.22
N THR A 450 -26.00 5.94 18.31
CA THR A 450 -24.85 6.53 19.00
C THR A 450 -23.62 5.68 18.77
N ILE A 451 -22.51 6.33 18.45
CA ILE A 451 -21.24 5.68 18.23
C ILE A 451 -20.24 6.26 19.23
N LEU A 452 -19.54 5.40 19.93
CA LEU A 452 -18.55 5.80 20.92
C LEU A 452 -17.15 5.67 20.34
N LEU A 453 -16.45 6.78 20.32
CA LEU A 453 -15.05 6.88 20.01
C LEU A 453 -14.27 6.97 21.33
N ASN A 454 -13.30 6.09 21.55
CA ASN A 454 -12.50 6.02 22.80
C ASN A 454 -13.34 5.93 24.09
N ARG A 455 -14.56 5.39 24.04
CA ARG A 455 -15.54 5.29 25.14
C ARG A 455 -16.08 6.61 25.67
N ASP A 456 -15.46 7.75 25.35
CA ASP A 456 -15.81 9.05 25.93
C ASP A 456 -16.51 9.97 24.93
N LYS A 457 -16.09 10.00 23.67
CA LYS A 457 -16.67 10.87 22.66
C LYS A 457 -17.83 10.19 21.96
N LYS A 458 -19.02 10.79 22.08
CA LYS A 458 -20.25 10.34 21.41
C LYS A 458 -20.37 10.99 20.04
N ILE A 459 -20.59 10.17 19.03
CA ILE A 459 -20.89 10.58 17.66
C ILE A 459 -22.32 10.14 17.35
N GLN A 460 -23.16 11.08 16.98
CA GLN A 460 -24.55 10.80 16.60
C GLN A 460 -24.60 10.44 15.11
N PHE A 461 -25.24 9.33 14.80
CA PHE A 461 -25.54 8.89 13.45
C PHE A 461 -27.01 9.07 13.15
N SER A 462 -27.34 9.62 11.99
CA SER A 462 -28.69 9.63 11.44
C SER A 462 -28.71 9.36 9.94
N THR A 463 -29.80 8.76 9.47
CA THR A 463 -30.03 8.47 8.05
C THR A 463 -31.50 8.54 7.69
N ASP A 464 -31.82 8.88 6.44
CA ASP A 464 -33.17 8.78 5.88
C ASP A 464 -33.44 7.42 5.21
N GLY A 465 -32.42 6.51 5.24
CA GLY A 465 -32.52 5.12 4.83
C GLY A 465 -32.85 4.16 5.99
N ARG A 466 -32.75 2.86 5.72
CA ARG A 466 -32.94 1.80 6.73
C ARG A 466 -31.59 1.18 7.09
N ALA A 467 -31.08 1.47 8.25
CA ALA A 467 -29.78 0.99 8.69
C ALA A 467 -29.86 -0.41 9.34
N LYS A 468 -28.79 -1.17 9.16
CA LYS A 468 -28.53 -2.46 9.80
C LYS A 468 -27.09 -2.50 10.29
N LEU A 469 -26.91 -2.90 11.55
CA LEU A 469 -25.59 -3.15 12.14
C LEU A 469 -25.23 -4.62 11.96
N THR A 470 -24.03 -4.89 11.43
CA THR A 470 -23.51 -6.25 11.20
C THR A 470 -22.05 -6.35 11.62
N ASP A 471 -21.60 -7.59 11.86
CA ASP A 471 -20.18 -7.89 12.06
C ASP A 471 -19.45 -7.96 10.73
N SER A 472 -18.20 -7.56 10.74
CA SER A 472 -17.24 -7.63 9.64
C SER A 472 -15.83 -7.83 10.18
N THR A 473 -14.85 -7.72 9.31
CA THR A 473 -13.44 -7.89 9.67
C THR A 473 -12.58 -6.80 9.03
N TRP A 474 -11.61 -6.32 9.81
CA TRP A 474 -10.54 -5.43 9.40
C TRP A 474 -9.22 -6.18 9.40
N HIS A 475 -8.36 -5.89 8.43
CA HIS A 475 -7.12 -6.62 8.17
C HIS A 475 -5.94 -5.64 8.17
N PRO A 476 -5.42 -5.28 9.36
CA PRO A 476 -4.32 -4.31 9.46
C PRO A 476 -3.01 -4.83 8.86
N SER A 477 -2.79 -6.15 8.90
CA SER A 477 -1.56 -6.78 8.39
C SER A 477 -1.89 -8.12 7.74
N PHE A 478 -1.00 -8.64 6.91
CA PHE A 478 -1.13 -9.98 6.34
C PHE A 478 -1.27 -11.03 7.45
N GLY A 479 -2.19 -11.97 7.26
CA GLY A 479 -2.46 -13.03 8.24
C GLY A 479 -3.25 -12.57 9.47
N VAL A 480 -3.56 -11.27 9.62
CA VAL A 480 -4.29 -10.71 10.76
C VAL A 480 -5.75 -10.44 10.39
N ASN A 481 -6.64 -10.79 11.30
CA ASN A 481 -8.07 -10.60 11.18
C ASN A 481 -8.63 -10.08 12.51
N GLN A 482 -9.17 -8.87 12.50
CA GLN A 482 -9.77 -8.23 13.67
C GLN A 482 -11.26 -8.00 13.42
N LYS A 483 -12.11 -8.37 14.38
CA LYS A 483 -13.56 -8.13 14.29
C LYS A 483 -13.84 -6.64 14.34
N CYS A 484 -14.74 -6.19 13.48
CA CYS A 484 -15.22 -4.82 13.46
C CYS A 484 -16.72 -4.76 13.15
N LYS A 485 -17.33 -3.58 13.29
CA LYS A 485 -18.73 -3.35 12.99
C LYS A 485 -18.89 -2.63 11.66
N VAL A 486 -20.02 -2.89 10.99
CA VAL A 486 -20.43 -2.20 9.77
C VAL A 486 -21.89 -1.75 9.92
N ILE A 487 -22.15 -0.49 9.64
CA ILE A 487 -23.51 -0.01 9.37
C ILE A 487 -23.74 -0.09 7.86
N SER A 488 -24.74 -0.89 7.45
CA SER A 488 -25.25 -0.91 6.07
C SER A 488 -26.57 -0.15 6.04
N VAL A 489 -26.68 0.90 5.23
CA VAL A 489 -27.89 1.70 5.03
C VAL A 489 -28.53 1.33 3.72
N PHE A 490 -29.70 0.69 3.77
CA PHE A 490 -30.47 0.27 2.62
C PHE A 490 -31.42 1.37 2.17
N PHE A 491 -31.51 1.56 0.85
CA PHE A 491 -32.42 2.52 0.24
C PHE A 491 -32.88 2.03 -1.14
N GLU A 492 -34.11 2.43 -1.50
CA GLU A 492 -34.78 2.09 -2.76
C GLU A 492 -35.13 3.36 -3.55
N LYS A 493 -35.06 4.53 -2.89
CA LYS A 493 -35.15 5.85 -3.51
C LYS A 493 -33.87 6.17 -4.27
N ASP A 494 -33.91 7.16 -5.14
CA ASP A 494 -32.74 7.56 -5.93
C ASP A 494 -31.60 8.16 -5.05
N GLU A 495 -31.91 8.63 -3.83
CA GLU A 495 -30.96 9.30 -2.96
C GLU A 495 -31.12 8.87 -1.50
N VAL A 496 -30.03 8.83 -0.78
CA VAL A 496 -29.97 8.62 0.66
C VAL A 496 -28.95 9.57 1.32
N ASN A 497 -29.31 10.10 2.49
CA ASN A 497 -28.47 10.99 3.26
C ASN A 497 -28.07 10.33 4.59
N ASN A 498 -26.79 10.45 4.92
CA ASN A 498 -26.21 9.93 6.16
C ASN A 498 -25.44 11.04 6.84
N ILE A 499 -25.66 11.26 8.13
CA ILE A 499 -25.01 12.32 8.89
C ILE A 499 -24.35 11.73 10.13
N PHE A 500 -23.10 12.12 10.35
CA PHE A 500 -22.32 11.82 11.55
C PHE A 500 -21.92 13.13 12.22
N SER A 501 -22.30 13.33 13.48
CA SER A 501 -22.04 14.56 14.26
C SER A 501 -21.31 14.23 15.56
N TRP A 502 -20.20 14.94 15.87
CA TRP A 502 -19.31 14.71 17.00
C TRP A 502 -19.01 15.92 17.86
#